data_01420e964ecec92dfa54b44babf2efc6
#
_entry.id   01420e964ecec92dfa54b44babf2efc6
#
_cell.length_a   1.000
_cell.length_b   1.000
_cell.length_c   1.000
_cell.angle_alpha   90.00
_cell.angle_beta   90.00
_cell.angle_gamma   90.00
#
_symmetry.space_group_name_H-M   'P 1'
#
loop_
_entity.id
_entity.type
_entity.pdbx_description
1 polymer ?
#
loop_
_entity_poly.entity_id
_entity_poly.type
_entity_poly.pdbx_seq_one_letter_code
_entity_poly.pdbx_strand_id
1 'polypeptide(L)'
;MQITPLNPEDPLSLGDFELLGRIGQGGMGQVFLGESLGGEPAAVKVIKPSVVDSESRQRFAQEIEVLKTIWGPRIAAFLGADAEAEQPWLATEYVDGPDLARHVRTHGPLPSVLTAALGAILAEALSAVHTQGLLHRDLKPANVLLGPNGPKIIDFGLAAFTESTISLTAPHQVVGTPICMAPEQAAGVKPLTAAVDVYALGALLLFAVTGHYPHEAATPYMVFHLVTDPGTAPDLSGVPDELLPLLTAMLAKSAEDRPSLTDVVQQCRSVIEAQGMKIAQARRRLTAHTAGQRHRAAPADGAPTVPWPAPASDTPATEILPAHLETPLPDDAPTTSPTLVETPGPAEPAVPDSTRTAPPAPQDRSEGSRREQPAPGRPPTALRRPTEGTPTLRHSVQARRTAERLRAAYAAKAPF
;
A
#
# COMPACT_ATOMS: atom_id res chain seq x y z
N MET A 1 -14.52 -9.01 -0.38
CA MET A 1 -13.45 -9.30 -1.35
C MET A 1 -13.82 -10.53 -2.15
N GLN A 2 -13.41 -10.63 -3.42
CA GLN A 2 -13.63 -11.85 -4.22
C GLN A 2 -12.39 -12.73 -4.04
N ILE A 3 -12.58 -13.94 -3.52
CA ILE A 3 -11.51 -14.92 -3.36
C ILE A 3 -11.51 -15.79 -4.60
N THR A 4 -10.36 -15.91 -5.27
CA THR A 4 -10.18 -16.83 -6.40
C THR A 4 -9.30 -18.01 -5.98
N PRO A 5 -9.48 -19.20 -6.56
CA PRO A 5 -8.67 -20.37 -6.25
C PRO A 5 -7.17 -20.10 -6.46
N LEU A 6 -6.34 -20.86 -5.76
CA LEU A 6 -4.90 -20.90 -6.02
C LEU A 6 -4.64 -21.44 -7.43
N ASN A 7 -3.62 -20.91 -8.09
CA ASN A 7 -3.10 -21.51 -9.32
C ASN A 7 -2.14 -22.66 -8.98
N PRO A 8 -1.88 -23.58 -9.91
CA PRO A 8 -0.94 -24.68 -9.68
C PRO A 8 0.49 -24.25 -9.29
N GLU A 9 0.87 -23.03 -9.68
CA GLU A 9 2.20 -22.45 -9.41
C GLU A 9 2.27 -21.69 -8.08
N ASP A 10 1.12 -21.50 -7.40
CA ASP A 10 1.10 -20.79 -6.12
C ASP A 10 1.64 -21.67 -5.01
N PRO A 11 2.35 -21.10 -4.03
CA PRO A 11 2.73 -21.82 -2.84
C PRO A 11 1.47 -22.24 -2.05
N LEU A 12 1.52 -23.42 -1.45
CA LEU A 12 0.44 -23.90 -0.59
C LEU A 12 0.54 -23.35 0.83
N SER A 13 1.75 -22.96 1.25
CA SER A 13 2.01 -22.38 2.55
C SER A 13 3.18 -21.41 2.50
N LEU A 14 3.18 -20.43 3.41
CA LEU A 14 4.27 -19.47 3.61
C LEU A 14 4.45 -19.24 5.12
N GLY A 15 5.61 -19.61 5.67
CA GLY A 15 5.80 -19.65 7.11
C GLY A 15 4.74 -20.53 7.77
N ASP A 16 4.08 -20.00 8.79
CA ASP A 16 3.01 -20.70 9.54
C ASP A 16 1.60 -20.51 8.95
N PHE A 17 1.49 -19.99 7.72
CA PHE A 17 0.21 -19.73 7.07
C PHE A 17 -0.04 -20.72 5.94
N GLU A 18 -1.17 -21.44 6.00
CA GLU A 18 -1.73 -22.19 4.88
C GLU A 18 -2.46 -21.21 3.94
N LEU A 19 -2.18 -21.26 2.63
CA LEU A 19 -2.80 -20.36 1.66
C LEU A 19 -4.10 -20.96 1.12
N LEU A 20 -5.19 -20.18 1.20
CA LEU A 20 -6.54 -20.63 0.88
C LEU A 20 -7.05 -20.12 -0.48
N GLY A 21 -6.46 -19.06 -1.01
CA GLY A 21 -6.86 -18.46 -2.29
C GLY A 21 -6.27 -17.08 -2.48
N ARG A 22 -6.41 -16.55 -3.69
CA ARG A 22 -5.95 -15.23 -4.06
C ARG A 22 -7.01 -14.18 -3.75
N ILE A 23 -6.63 -13.06 -3.11
CA ILE A 23 -7.52 -11.96 -2.75
C ILE A 23 -7.15 -10.64 -3.42
N GLY A 24 -5.97 -10.53 -4.02
CA GLY A 24 -5.53 -9.34 -4.72
C GLY A 24 -4.25 -9.55 -5.49
N GLN A 25 -4.03 -8.71 -6.50
CA GLN A 25 -2.79 -8.66 -7.27
C GLN A 25 -2.43 -7.20 -7.51
N GLY A 26 -1.16 -6.87 -7.37
CA GLY A 26 -0.62 -5.53 -7.60
C GLY A 26 0.72 -5.53 -8.30
N GLY A 27 1.27 -4.35 -8.54
CA GLY A 27 2.59 -4.18 -9.16
C GLY A 27 3.70 -4.91 -8.41
N MET A 28 3.64 -4.90 -7.08
CA MET A 28 4.65 -5.48 -6.18
C MET A 28 4.51 -6.98 -5.95
N GLY A 29 3.33 -7.58 -6.18
CA GLY A 29 3.14 -8.99 -5.86
C GLY A 29 1.71 -9.46 -5.89
N GLN A 30 1.53 -10.69 -5.40
CA GLN A 30 0.25 -11.37 -5.22
C GLN A 30 -0.12 -11.35 -3.74
N VAL A 31 -1.40 -11.13 -3.44
CA VAL A 31 -1.93 -11.22 -2.07
C VAL A 31 -2.84 -12.43 -1.97
N PHE A 32 -2.58 -13.24 -0.96
CA PHE A 32 -3.34 -14.46 -0.66
C PHE A 32 -4.13 -14.28 0.64
N LEU A 33 -5.27 -14.93 0.72
CA LEU A 33 -5.88 -15.28 1.99
C LEU A 33 -5.13 -16.47 2.55
N GLY A 34 -4.57 -16.32 3.73
CA GLY A 34 -3.95 -17.38 4.48
C GLY A 34 -4.71 -17.67 5.78
N GLU A 35 -4.45 -18.81 6.39
CA GLU A 35 -4.93 -19.19 7.72
C GLU A 35 -3.72 -19.66 8.54
N SER A 36 -3.56 -19.13 9.76
CA SER A 36 -2.52 -19.58 10.69
C SER A 36 -2.84 -20.97 11.24
N LEU A 37 -1.86 -21.65 11.87
CA LEU A 37 -2.09 -22.93 12.56
C LEU A 37 -3.22 -22.89 13.61
N GLY A 38 -3.51 -21.71 14.15
CA GLY A 38 -4.62 -21.48 15.09
C GLY A 38 -5.97 -21.21 14.42
N GLY A 39 -6.05 -21.19 13.08
CA GLY A 39 -7.26 -20.88 12.32
C GLY A 39 -7.57 -19.38 12.21
N GLU A 40 -6.60 -18.50 12.47
CA GLU A 40 -6.78 -17.06 12.32
C GLU A 40 -6.48 -16.63 10.86
N PRO A 41 -7.41 -15.89 10.22
CA PRO A 41 -7.22 -15.48 8.83
C PRO A 41 -6.18 -14.36 8.71
N ALA A 42 -5.34 -14.46 7.70
CA ALA A 42 -4.29 -13.51 7.37
C ALA A 42 -4.35 -13.08 5.90
N ALA A 43 -3.90 -11.86 5.60
CA ALA A 43 -3.57 -11.43 4.26
C ALA A 43 -2.05 -11.61 4.06
N VAL A 44 -1.66 -12.55 3.21
CA VAL A 44 -0.25 -12.88 2.95
C VAL A 44 0.15 -12.34 1.59
N LYS A 45 1.03 -11.34 1.58
CA LYS A 45 1.54 -10.68 0.36
C LYS A 45 2.90 -11.26 0.00
N VAL A 46 2.97 -11.84 -1.19
CA VAL A 46 4.22 -12.36 -1.78
C VAL A 46 4.79 -11.31 -2.72
N ILE A 47 6.05 -10.96 -2.51
CA ILE A 47 6.75 -9.97 -3.32
C ILE A 47 7.32 -10.64 -4.57
N LYS A 48 7.12 -10.03 -5.75
CA LYS A 48 7.65 -10.57 -7.01
C LYS A 48 9.17 -10.57 -7.00
N PRO A 49 9.82 -11.66 -7.43
CA PRO A 49 11.28 -11.73 -7.53
C PRO A 49 11.91 -10.62 -8.41
N SER A 50 11.17 -10.16 -9.43
CA SER A 50 11.61 -9.07 -10.31
C SER A 50 11.71 -7.70 -9.65
N VAL A 51 11.18 -7.55 -8.42
CA VAL A 51 11.21 -6.31 -7.63
C VAL A 51 12.27 -6.39 -6.54
N VAL A 52 12.85 -7.57 -6.31
CA VAL A 52 13.74 -7.86 -5.18
C VAL A 52 15.16 -8.14 -5.67
N ASP A 53 15.98 -7.09 -5.74
CA ASP A 53 17.44 -7.21 -5.74
C ASP A 53 17.98 -7.29 -4.30
N SER A 54 19.28 -7.47 -4.12
CA SER A 54 19.91 -7.59 -2.81
C SER A 54 19.71 -6.35 -1.92
N GLU A 55 19.71 -5.16 -2.50
CA GLU A 55 19.52 -3.89 -1.79
C GLU A 55 18.05 -3.71 -1.38
N SER A 56 17.12 -4.04 -2.25
CA SER A 56 15.67 -4.04 -1.96
C SER A 56 15.31 -5.04 -0.86
N ARG A 57 15.94 -6.22 -0.85
CA ARG A 57 15.75 -7.23 0.19
C ARG A 57 16.21 -6.73 1.57
N GLN A 58 17.38 -6.09 1.63
CA GLN A 58 17.89 -5.52 2.87
C GLN A 58 16.99 -4.40 3.40
N ARG A 59 16.45 -3.54 2.51
CA ARG A 59 15.46 -2.52 2.90
C ARG A 59 14.17 -3.15 3.41
N PHE A 60 13.68 -4.22 2.76
CA PHE A 60 12.50 -4.94 3.24
C PHE A 60 12.71 -5.50 4.64
N ALA A 61 13.84 -6.12 4.90
CA ALA A 61 14.16 -6.59 6.24
C ALA A 61 14.13 -5.46 7.27
N GLN A 62 14.67 -4.28 6.95
CA GLN A 62 14.63 -3.11 7.82
C GLN A 62 13.19 -2.62 8.05
N GLU A 63 12.35 -2.57 7.02
CA GLU A 63 10.95 -2.16 7.14
C GLU A 63 10.13 -3.15 7.96
N ILE A 64 10.36 -4.45 7.82
CA ILE A 64 9.74 -5.47 8.67
C ILE A 64 10.01 -5.18 10.15
N GLU A 65 11.24 -4.81 10.53
CA GLU A 65 11.56 -4.49 11.93
C GLU A 65 10.76 -3.29 12.45
N VAL A 66 10.52 -2.29 11.60
CA VAL A 66 9.67 -1.15 11.95
C VAL A 66 8.19 -1.55 12.01
N LEU A 67 7.71 -2.33 11.04
CA LEU A 67 6.33 -2.82 11.01
C LEU A 67 5.95 -3.63 12.25
N LYS A 68 6.88 -4.39 12.82
CA LYS A 68 6.70 -5.12 14.10
C LYS A 68 6.36 -4.20 15.28
N THR A 69 6.76 -2.94 15.22
CA THR A 69 6.53 -1.97 16.31
C THR A 69 5.20 -1.23 16.18
N ILE A 70 4.55 -1.30 15.01
CA ILE A 70 3.33 -0.57 14.73
C ILE A 70 2.12 -1.38 15.14
N TRP A 71 1.28 -0.76 15.94
CA TRP A 71 -0.01 -1.32 16.32
C TRP A 71 -1.06 -0.23 16.49
N GLY A 72 -2.31 -0.58 16.22
CA GLY A 72 -3.42 0.34 16.40
C GLY A 72 -4.74 -0.26 15.91
N PRO A 73 -5.88 0.18 16.44
CA PRO A 73 -7.18 -0.40 16.07
C PRO A 73 -7.58 -0.09 14.62
N ARG A 74 -6.88 0.85 13.97
CA ARG A 74 -7.13 1.31 12.59
C ARG A 74 -6.00 0.96 11.61
N ILE A 75 -5.10 0.10 12.03
CA ILE A 75 -4.00 -0.42 11.24
C ILE A 75 -4.16 -1.92 11.20
N ALA A 76 -3.95 -2.53 10.03
CA ALA A 76 -3.90 -3.99 9.94
C ALA A 76 -2.66 -4.48 10.69
N ALA A 77 -2.87 -5.34 11.69
CA ALA A 77 -1.80 -5.83 12.54
C ALA A 77 -0.78 -6.64 11.73
N PHE A 78 0.50 -6.45 12.00
CA PHE A 78 1.58 -7.31 11.51
C PHE A 78 1.46 -8.70 12.16
N LEU A 79 1.56 -9.77 11.36
CA LEU A 79 1.45 -11.15 11.84
C LEU A 79 2.73 -11.96 11.62
N GLY A 80 3.49 -11.64 10.57
CA GLY A 80 4.72 -12.34 10.25
C GLY A 80 5.31 -11.86 8.92
N ALA A 81 6.58 -12.15 8.67
CA ALA A 81 7.24 -11.90 7.40
C ALA A 81 8.52 -12.70 7.31
N ASP A 82 8.98 -12.95 6.09
CA ASP A 82 10.32 -13.47 5.81
C ASP A 82 10.88 -12.76 4.58
N ALA A 83 11.90 -11.90 4.82
CA ALA A 83 12.61 -11.18 3.76
C ALA A 83 13.65 -12.07 3.06
N GLU A 84 14.13 -13.12 3.72
CA GLU A 84 15.19 -13.99 3.23
C GLU A 84 14.65 -15.22 2.48
N ALA A 85 13.33 -15.46 2.53
CA ALA A 85 12.70 -16.51 1.77
C ALA A 85 13.01 -16.39 0.27
N GLU A 86 12.97 -17.51 -0.47
CA GLU A 86 13.11 -17.52 -1.93
C GLU A 86 12.10 -16.55 -2.58
N GLN A 87 10.88 -16.56 -2.09
CA GLN A 87 9.84 -15.57 -2.38
C GLN A 87 9.55 -14.78 -1.09
N PRO A 88 10.10 -13.57 -0.94
CA PRO A 88 9.86 -12.75 0.24
C PRO A 88 8.37 -12.48 0.43
N TRP A 89 7.91 -12.54 1.68
CA TRP A 89 6.50 -12.37 2.00
C TRP A 89 6.26 -11.59 3.29
N LEU A 90 5.08 -11.04 3.40
CA LEU A 90 4.57 -10.30 4.56
C LEU A 90 3.13 -10.74 4.85
N ALA A 91 2.83 -11.09 6.08
CA ALA A 91 1.49 -11.42 6.56
C ALA A 91 0.96 -10.33 7.49
N THR A 92 -0.25 -9.89 7.25
CA THR A 92 -1.00 -8.93 8.08
C THR A 92 -2.39 -9.45 8.40
N GLU A 93 -3.05 -8.82 9.35
CA GLU A 93 -4.46 -9.07 9.66
C GLU A 93 -5.32 -9.02 8.39
N TYR A 94 -6.12 -10.06 8.19
CA TYR A 94 -7.13 -10.03 7.14
C TYR A 94 -8.31 -9.17 7.55
N VAL A 95 -8.61 -8.17 6.74
CA VAL A 95 -9.75 -7.26 6.95
C VAL A 95 -10.85 -7.61 5.96
N ASP A 96 -11.96 -8.18 6.46
CA ASP A 96 -13.11 -8.52 5.62
C ASP A 96 -13.90 -7.28 5.24
N GLY A 97 -13.61 -6.73 4.07
CA GLY A 97 -14.28 -5.55 3.52
C GLY A 97 -13.70 -5.11 2.18
N PRO A 98 -14.45 -4.32 1.40
CA PRO A 98 -13.90 -3.69 0.21
C PRO A 98 -12.90 -2.60 0.59
N ASP A 99 -11.98 -2.31 -0.31
CA ASP A 99 -11.22 -1.07 -0.23
C ASP A 99 -12.11 0.15 -0.55
N LEU A 100 -11.68 1.33 -0.09
CA LEU A 100 -12.43 2.57 -0.28
C LEU A 100 -12.62 2.93 -1.76
N ALA A 101 -11.61 2.65 -2.63
CA ALA A 101 -11.72 2.93 -4.06
C ALA A 101 -12.83 2.08 -4.70
N ARG A 102 -12.87 0.80 -4.39
CA ARG A 102 -13.94 -0.11 -4.85
C ARG A 102 -15.30 0.30 -4.31
N HIS A 103 -15.36 0.68 -3.02
CA HIS A 103 -16.60 1.13 -2.40
C HIS A 103 -17.19 2.35 -3.10
N VAL A 104 -16.39 3.41 -3.30
CA VAL A 104 -16.83 4.64 -3.97
C VAL A 104 -17.22 4.37 -5.43
N ARG A 105 -16.45 3.58 -6.16
CA ARG A 105 -16.80 3.22 -7.56
C ARG A 105 -18.09 2.43 -7.67
N THR A 106 -18.43 1.61 -6.66
CA THR A 106 -19.61 0.75 -6.71
C THR A 106 -20.86 1.45 -6.18
N HIS A 107 -20.71 2.30 -5.18
CA HIS A 107 -21.83 2.87 -4.42
C HIS A 107 -21.92 4.40 -4.51
N GLY A 108 -21.00 5.04 -5.19
CA GLY A 108 -20.86 6.50 -5.26
C GLY A 108 -20.11 7.11 -4.08
N PRO A 109 -19.89 8.44 -4.13
CA PRO A 109 -19.20 9.20 -3.11
C PRO A 109 -19.86 9.11 -1.72
N LEU A 110 -19.03 9.28 -0.68
CA LEU A 110 -19.51 9.35 0.69
C LEU A 110 -20.12 10.74 0.99
N PRO A 111 -21.22 10.82 1.79
CA PRO A 111 -21.68 12.09 2.33
C PRO A 111 -20.58 12.81 3.12
N SER A 112 -20.58 14.16 3.11
CA SER A 112 -19.57 15.01 3.74
C SER A 112 -19.29 14.66 5.21
N VAL A 113 -20.34 14.42 6.01
CA VAL A 113 -20.17 14.02 7.42
C VAL A 113 -19.50 12.65 7.60
N LEU A 114 -19.70 11.72 6.67
CA LEU A 114 -19.04 10.41 6.70
C LEU A 114 -17.59 10.52 6.19
N THR A 115 -17.34 11.40 5.24
CA THR A 115 -15.98 11.74 4.76
C THR A 115 -15.18 12.41 5.89
N ALA A 116 -15.79 13.36 6.62
CA ALA A 116 -15.15 13.96 7.80
C ALA A 116 -14.89 12.92 8.90
N ALA A 117 -15.82 11.96 9.12
CA ALA A 117 -15.58 10.86 10.07
C ALA A 117 -14.44 9.96 9.65
N LEU A 118 -14.33 9.66 8.35
CA LEU A 118 -13.21 8.90 7.77
C LEU A 118 -11.89 9.67 7.96
N GLY A 119 -11.87 10.96 7.64
CA GLY A 119 -10.70 11.84 7.80
C GLY A 119 -10.18 11.87 9.24
N ALA A 120 -11.08 12.06 10.22
CA ALA A 120 -10.70 12.07 11.63
C ALA A 120 -10.11 10.72 12.09
N ILE A 121 -10.69 9.59 11.64
CA ILE A 121 -10.21 8.24 11.99
C ILE A 121 -8.81 7.99 11.40
N LEU A 122 -8.61 8.31 10.13
CA LEU A 122 -7.35 8.05 9.43
C LEU A 122 -6.24 9.00 9.90
N ALA A 123 -6.56 10.28 10.13
CA ALA A 123 -5.61 11.25 10.67
C ALA A 123 -5.13 10.86 12.08
N GLU A 124 -6.04 10.39 12.95
CA GLU A 124 -5.69 9.85 14.28
C GLU A 124 -4.75 8.64 14.18
N ALA A 125 -5.03 7.71 13.24
CA ALA A 125 -4.21 6.53 13.01
C ALA A 125 -2.81 6.89 12.47
N LEU A 126 -2.72 7.78 11.49
CA LEU A 126 -1.45 8.25 10.94
C LEU A 126 -0.62 9.00 11.99
N SER A 127 -1.26 9.85 12.81
CA SER A 127 -0.57 10.56 13.90
C SER A 127 0.11 9.59 14.88
N ALA A 128 -0.58 8.49 15.23
CA ALA A 128 0.00 7.46 16.10
C ALA A 128 1.20 6.77 15.47
N VAL A 129 1.22 6.56 14.16
CA VAL A 129 2.33 5.96 13.41
C VAL A 129 3.50 6.97 13.30
N HIS A 130 3.20 8.23 13.00
CA HIS A 130 4.22 9.27 12.88
C HIS A 130 4.98 9.51 14.19
N THR A 131 4.33 9.35 15.36
CA THR A 131 5.03 9.43 16.66
C THR A 131 6.07 8.33 16.85
N GLN A 132 6.00 7.23 16.06
CA GLN A 132 6.98 6.16 16.05
C GLN A 132 8.06 6.35 14.95
N GLY A 133 8.04 7.51 14.28
CA GLY A 133 9.03 7.87 13.25
C GLY A 133 8.76 7.24 11.87
N LEU A 134 7.60 6.62 11.66
CA LEU A 134 7.24 6.02 10.38
C LEU A 134 6.26 6.88 9.60
N LEU A 135 6.43 6.94 8.27
CA LEU A 135 5.49 7.51 7.29
C LEU A 135 4.86 6.39 6.46
N HIS A 136 3.62 6.60 6.03
CA HIS A 136 2.94 5.63 5.14
C HIS A 136 3.47 5.69 3.70
N ARG A 137 3.66 6.88 3.15
CA ARG A 137 4.22 7.22 1.82
C ARG A 137 3.41 6.74 0.60
N ASP A 138 2.50 5.78 0.74
CA ASP A 138 1.62 5.27 -0.32
C ASP A 138 0.16 5.20 0.14
N LEU A 139 -0.29 6.19 0.93
CA LEU A 139 -1.69 6.25 1.34
C LEU A 139 -2.57 6.59 0.14
N LYS A 140 -3.54 5.71 -0.13
CA LYS A 140 -4.52 5.86 -1.23
C LYS A 140 -5.80 5.11 -0.90
N PRO A 141 -6.90 5.36 -1.61
CA PRO A 141 -8.17 4.68 -1.34
C PRO A 141 -8.11 3.15 -1.40
N ALA A 142 -7.23 2.57 -2.24
CA ALA A 142 -7.03 1.12 -2.31
C ALA A 142 -6.35 0.54 -1.05
N ASN A 143 -5.63 1.37 -0.28
CA ASN A 143 -4.94 0.97 0.96
C ASN A 143 -5.76 1.26 2.22
N VAL A 144 -7.07 1.55 2.08
CA VAL A 144 -8.01 1.70 3.20
C VAL A 144 -9.14 0.70 3.05
N LEU A 145 -9.16 -0.34 3.89
CA LEU A 145 -10.21 -1.37 3.89
C LEU A 145 -11.35 -0.97 4.84
N LEU A 146 -12.56 -1.10 4.34
CA LEU A 146 -13.80 -0.79 5.09
C LEU A 146 -14.31 -2.05 5.79
N GLY A 147 -13.64 -2.43 6.87
CA GLY A 147 -13.94 -3.63 7.66
C GLY A 147 -15.20 -3.52 8.53
N PRO A 148 -15.59 -4.63 9.17
CA PRO A 148 -16.79 -4.70 10.02
C PRO A 148 -16.69 -3.80 11.26
N ASN A 149 -15.47 -3.51 11.72
CA ASN A 149 -15.20 -2.64 12.86
C ASN A 149 -14.82 -1.20 12.46
N GLY A 150 -15.02 -0.83 11.19
CA GLY A 150 -14.67 0.45 10.58
C GLY A 150 -13.42 0.40 9.72
N PRO A 151 -12.96 1.57 9.20
CA PRO A 151 -11.82 1.62 8.29
C PRO A 151 -10.52 1.18 8.96
N LYS A 152 -9.67 0.50 8.20
CA LYS A 152 -8.28 0.14 8.54
C LYS A 152 -7.34 0.47 7.41
N ILE A 153 -6.18 1.00 7.75
CA ILE A 153 -5.08 1.26 6.82
C ILE A 153 -4.26 -0.03 6.68
N ILE A 154 -3.89 -0.34 5.45
CA ILE A 154 -3.04 -1.50 5.09
C ILE A 154 -1.80 -1.03 4.33
N ASP A 155 -0.83 -1.93 4.13
CA ASP A 155 0.36 -1.73 3.28
C ASP A 155 1.27 -0.56 3.73
N PHE A 156 1.48 -0.40 5.03
CA PHE A 156 2.51 0.52 5.55
C PHE A 156 3.91 0.10 5.10
N GLY A 157 4.75 1.09 4.81
CA GLY A 157 6.20 0.93 4.66
C GLY A 157 6.66 0.28 3.35
N LEU A 158 5.80 -0.38 2.58
CA LEU A 158 6.20 -1.03 1.33
C LEU A 158 6.60 -0.05 0.21
N ALA A 159 6.42 1.25 0.42
CA ALA A 159 6.79 2.29 -0.54
C ALA A 159 8.32 2.49 -0.66
N ALA A 160 9.12 2.16 0.36
CA ALA A 160 10.56 2.26 0.26
C ALA A 160 11.18 1.27 -0.76
N PHE A 161 10.46 0.16 -1.08
CA PHE A 161 10.81 -0.68 -2.23
C PHE A 161 10.70 0.04 -3.56
N THR A 162 9.74 0.95 -3.68
CA THR A 162 9.45 1.64 -4.93
C THR A 162 10.25 2.93 -5.08
N GLU A 163 10.69 3.55 -3.99
CA GLU A 163 11.45 4.80 -4.05
C GLU A 163 12.79 4.67 -4.78
N SER A 164 13.43 3.50 -4.78
CA SER A 164 14.67 3.25 -5.53
C SER A 164 14.43 2.87 -6.98
N THR A 165 13.22 2.40 -7.31
CA THR A 165 12.84 2.01 -8.68
C THR A 165 12.21 3.19 -9.44
N ILE A 166 11.88 4.31 -8.78
CA ILE A 166 11.51 5.56 -9.45
C ILE A 166 12.80 6.25 -9.89
N SER A 167 13.50 5.65 -10.86
CA SER A 167 14.49 6.35 -11.65
C SER A 167 13.71 7.27 -12.60
N LEU A 168 13.69 8.58 -12.30
CA LEU A 168 13.09 9.63 -13.14
C LEU A 168 13.68 9.65 -14.57
N THR A 169 14.72 8.87 -14.82
CA THR A 169 15.41 8.77 -16.12
C THR A 169 14.88 7.67 -17.02
N ALA A 170 14.01 6.76 -16.55
CA ALA A 170 13.44 5.69 -17.35
C ALA A 170 11.91 5.86 -17.48
N PRO A 171 11.39 6.36 -18.63
CA PRO A 171 9.96 6.69 -18.83
C PRO A 171 9.00 5.50 -18.66
N HIS A 172 9.51 4.28 -18.52
CA HIS A 172 8.71 3.04 -18.48
C HIS A 172 8.69 2.33 -17.12
N GLN A 173 9.27 2.91 -16.05
CA GLN A 173 9.37 2.30 -14.72
C GLN A 173 8.68 3.06 -13.59
N VAL A 174 7.62 3.83 -13.88
CA VAL A 174 6.79 4.38 -12.81
C VAL A 174 6.00 3.23 -12.17
N VAL A 175 6.52 2.67 -11.09
CA VAL A 175 5.82 1.66 -10.29
C VAL A 175 4.80 2.37 -9.40
N GLY A 176 3.52 2.24 -9.74
CA GLY A 176 2.40 2.84 -9.04
C GLY A 176 1.79 4.05 -9.76
N THR A 177 0.54 4.35 -9.43
CA THR A 177 -0.16 5.51 -9.97
C THR A 177 -0.02 6.66 -8.97
N PRO A 178 0.57 7.82 -9.33
CA PRO A 178 0.88 8.92 -8.40
C PRO A 178 -0.34 9.76 -8.00
N ILE A 179 -1.54 9.18 -8.02
CA ILE A 179 -2.83 9.88 -7.84
C ILE A 179 -3.04 10.52 -6.48
N CYS A 180 -2.33 10.04 -5.44
CA CYS A 180 -2.34 10.61 -4.09
C CYS A 180 -0.95 11.07 -3.64
N MET A 181 0.05 11.05 -4.53
CA MET A 181 1.43 11.38 -4.21
C MET A 181 1.60 12.89 -3.99
N ALA A 182 2.31 13.28 -2.94
CA ALA A 182 2.61 14.69 -2.67
C ALA A 182 3.62 15.26 -3.68
N PRO A 183 3.56 16.56 -4.01
CA PRO A 183 4.46 17.21 -4.97
C PRO A 183 5.94 17.01 -4.65
N GLU A 184 6.35 17.20 -3.39
CA GLU A 184 7.74 17.01 -2.93
C GLU A 184 8.19 15.55 -3.02
N GLN A 185 7.28 14.60 -2.78
CA GLN A 185 7.57 13.18 -2.93
C GLN A 185 7.76 12.83 -4.40
N ALA A 186 6.89 13.33 -5.26
CA ALA A 186 6.98 13.20 -6.71
C ALA A 186 8.26 13.86 -7.25
N ALA A 187 8.69 14.98 -6.71
CA ALA A 187 9.93 15.66 -7.07
C ALA A 187 11.19 14.99 -6.50
N GLY A 188 11.05 13.91 -5.71
CA GLY A 188 12.19 13.20 -5.10
C GLY A 188 12.90 13.96 -3.99
N VAL A 189 12.23 14.95 -3.38
CA VAL A 189 12.79 15.73 -2.26
C VAL A 189 13.00 14.80 -1.06
N LYS A 190 14.16 14.94 -0.39
CA LYS A 190 14.48 14.16 0.80
C LYS A 190 15.12 15.06 1.87
N PRO A 191 14.88 14.79 3.17
CA PRO A 191 13.99 13.76 3.71
C PRO A 191 12.52 14.12 3.55
N LEU A 192 11.67 13.11 3.38
CA LEU A 192 10.22 13.29 3.42
C LEU A 192 9.75 13.51 4.87
N THR A 193 8.71 14.32 5.04
CA THR A 193 8.11 14.63 6.34
C THR A 193 6.69 14.08 6.44
N ALA A 194 6.05 14.19 7.61
CA ALA A 194 4.65 13.84 7.83
C ALA A 194 3.66 14.50 6.85
N ALA A 195 4.05 15.64 6.26
CA ALA A 195 3.24 16.40 5.33
C ALA A 195 2.89 15.60 4.04
N VAL A 196 3.69 14.60 3.63
CA VAL A 196 3.36 13.75 2.48
C VAL A 196 2.11 12.93 2.73
N ASP A 197 1.94 12.39 3.94
CA ASP A 197 0.76 11.61 4.31
C ASP A 197 -0.47 12.52 4.54
N VAL A 198 -0.27 13.78 4.92
CA VAL A 198 -1.37 14.77 5.00
C VAL A 198 -1.91 15.08 3.61
N TYR A 199 -1.05 15.29 2.61
CA TYR A 199 -1.47 15.48 1.22
C TYR A 199 -2.19 14.24 0.69
N ALA A 200 -1.61 13.05 0.89
CA ALA A 200 -2.21 11.79 0.46
C ALA A 200 -3.58 11.54 1.11
N LEU A 201 -3.74 11.87 2.40
CA LEU A 201 -5.03 11.82 3.09
C LEU A 201 -6.01 12.84 2.48
N GLY A 202 -5.57 14.06 2.14
CA GLY A 202 -6.38 15.05 1.45
C GLY A 202 -6.90 14.54 0.10
N ALA A 203 -6.03 13.95 -0.72
CA ALA A 203 -6.40 13.35 -2.00
C ALA A 203 -7.36 12.16 -1.84
N LEU A 204 -7.17 11.33 -0.80
CA LEU A 204 -8.06 10.24 -0.46
C LEU A 204 -9.45 10.74 -0.03
N LEU A 205 -9.53 11.78 0.78
CA LEU A 205 -10.80 12.37 1.23
C LEU A 205 -11.54 13.08 0.10
N LEU A 206 -10.81 13.76 -0.77
CA LEU A 206 -11.36 14.33 -2.00
C LEU A 206 -12.03 13.25 -2.84
N PHE A 207 -11.30 12.16 -3.12
CA PHE A 207 -11.87 11.01 -3.83
C PHE A 207 -13.08 10.41 -3.10
N ALA A 208 -13.02 10.32 -1.79
CA ALA A 208 -14.13 9.76 -1.01
C ALA A 208 -15.42 10.59 -1.14
N VAL A 209 -15.34 11.93 -1.25
CA VAL A 209 -16.49 12.83 -1.29
C VAL A 209 -16.95 13.20 -2.69
N THR A 210 -16.07 13.09 -3.71
CA THR A 210 -16.37 13.49 -5.10
C THR A 210 -16.35 12.34 -6.10
N GLY A 211 -15.52 11.33 -5.86
CA GLY A 211 -15.28 10.20 -6.77
C GLY A 211 -14.12 10.43 -7.76
N HIS A 212 -13.46 11.60 -7.75
CA HIS A 212 -12.30 11.92 -8.59
C HIS A 212 -11.07 12.29 -7.73
N TYR A 213 -9.89 12.30 -8.35
CA TYR A 213 -8.63 12.67 -7.70
C TYR A 213 -8.22 14.12 -7.96
N PRO A 214 -7.29 14.70 -7.18
CA PRO A 214 -6.84 16.09 -7.36
C PRO A 214 -6.24 16.36 -8.73
N HIS A 215 -5.62 15.34 -9.32
CA HIS A 215 -5.01 15.38 -10.64
C HIS A 215 -5.32 14.08 -11.38
N GLU A 216 -6.00 14.20 -12.51
CA GLU A 216 -6.32 13.06 -13.38
C GLU A 216 -5.79 13.29 -14.78
N ALA A 217 -5.22 12.26 -15.39
CA ALA A 217 -4.74 12.28 -16.77
C ALA A 217 -4.75 10.88 -17.36
N ALA A 218 -4.59 10.80 -18.69
CA ALA A 218 -4.63 9.56 -19.44
C ALA A 218 -3.48 8.57 -19.08
N THR A 219 -2.37 9.08 -18.58
CA THR A 219 -1.22 8.24 -18.20
C THR A 219 -0.67 8.63 -16.83
N PRO A 220 -0.07 7.68 -16.08
CA PRO A 220 0.58 7.98 -14.81
C PRO A 220 1.68 9.04 -14.93
N TYR A 221 2.40 9.09 -16.05
CA TYR A 221 3.41 10.10 -16.33
C TYR A 221 2.83 11.51 -16.39
N MET A 222 1.67 11.67 -17.05
CA MET A 222 1.00 12.97 -17.10
C MET A 222 0.48 13.40 -15.72
N VAL A 223 -0.06 12.45 -14.90
CA VAL A 223 -0.45 12.75 -13.52
C VAL A 223 0.75 13.22 -12.72
N PHE A 224 1.89 12.55 -12.87
CA PHE A 224 3.14 12.94 -12.22
C PHE A 224 3.57 14.36 -12.59
N HIS A 225 3.47 14.71 -13.87
CA HIS A 225 3.76 16.06 -14.34
C HIS A 225 2.82 17.11 -13.73
N LEU A 226 1.49 16.84 -13.70
CA LEU A 226 0.50 17.73 -13.11
C LEU A 226 0.75 17.96 -11.59
N VAL A 227 1.11 16.90 -10.87
CA VAL A 227 1.42 16.98 -9.45
C VAL A 227 2.64 17.85 -9.18
N THR A 228 3.68 17.75 -10.03
CA THR A 228 4.95 18.47 -9.84
C THR A 228 4.94 19.88 -10.45
N ASP A 229 4.03 20.19 -11.38
CA ASP A 229 3.92 21.51 -11.99
C ASP A 229 3.40 22.57 -11.00
N PRO A 230 4.16 23.63 -10.67
CA PRO A 230 3.73 24.67 -9.73
C PRO A 230 2.48 25.42 -10.17
N GLY A 231 2.24 25.52 -11.49
CA GLY A 231 1.10 26.24 -12.07
C GLY A 231 -0.21 25.46 -12.04
N THR A 232 -0.19 24.15 -11.84
CA THR A 232 -1.38 23.32 -11.85
C THR A 232 -1.99 23.20 -10.46
N ALA A 233 -3.20 23.73 -10.24
CA ALA A 233 -3.94 23.55 -9.00
C ALA A 233 -4.65 22.18 -8.95
N PRO A 234 -4.90 21.62 -7.74
CA PRO A 234 -5.74 20.43 -7.59
C PRO A 234 -7.19 20.74 -8.01
N ASP A 235 -7.84 19.79 -8.68
CA ASP A 235 -9.27 19.88 -8.98
C ASP A 235 -10.07 19.62 -7.69
N LEU A 236 -10.79 20.63 -7.22
CA LEU A 236 -11.67 20.58 -6.05
C LEU A 236 -13.16 20.65 -6.44
N SER A 237 -13.49 20.42 -7.71
CA SER A 237 -14.88 20.46 -8.16
C SER A 237 -15.75 19.42 -7.42
N GLY A 238 -16.98 19.82 -7.09
CA GLY A 238 -17.92 18.94 -6.37
C GLY A 238 -17.65 18.73 -4.88
N VAL A 239 -16.61 19.37 -4.33
CA VAL A 239 -16.37 19.36 -2.88
C VAL A 239 -17.44 20.19 -2.16
N PRO A 240 -18.13 19.65 -1.13
CA PRO A 240 -19.04 20.42 -0.30
C PRO A 240 -18.33 21.56 0.42
N ASP A 241 -19.03 22.73 0.54
CA ASP A 241 -18.47 23.97 1.12
C ASP A 241 -17.86 23.76 2.50
N GLU A 242 -18.44 22.89 3.34
CA GLU A 242 -17.97 22.59 4.68
C GLU A 242 -16.64 21.82 4.71
N LEU A 243 -16.27 21.11 3.63
CA LEU A 243 -14.99 20.39 3.51
C LEU A 243 -13.95 21.14 2.68
N LEU A 244 -14.38 22.12 1.88
CA LEU A 244 -13.52 22.83 0.94
C LEU A 244 -12.29 23.50 1.61
N PRO A 245 -12.41 24.22 2.75
CA PRO A 245 -11.26 24.83 3.40
C PRO A 245 -10.23 23.78 3.87
N LEU A 246 -10.70 22.67 4.44
CA LEU A 246 -9.84 21.58 4.90
C LEU A 246 -9.09 20.92 3.74
N LEU A 247 -9.80 20.52 2.70
CA LEU A 247 -9.19 19.84 1.56
C LEU A 247 -8.24 20.76 0.79
N THR A 248 -8.56 22.06 0.65
CA THR A 248 -7.67 23.07 0.06
C THR A 248 -6.35 23.14 0.84
N ALA A 249 -6.41 23.21 2.17
CA ALA A 249 -5.22 23.27 3.02
C ALA A 249 -4.40 21.97 2.97
N MET A 250 -5.04 20.81 3.02
CA MET A 250 -4.34 19.51 2.96
C MET A 250 -3.65 19.28 1.61
N LEU A 251 -4.23 19.79 0.51
CA LEU A 251 -3.70 19.66 -0.84
C LEU A 251 -2.80 20.84 -1.27
N ALA A 252 -2.37 21.67 -0.30
CA ALA A 252 -1.42 22.75 -0.57
C ALA A 252 -0.13 22.20 -1.19
N LYS A 253 0.41 22.91 -2.19
CA LYS A 253 1.66 22.52 -2.88
C LYS A 253 2.85 22.51 -1.94
N SER A 254 3.01 23.56 -1.13
CA SER A 254 4.05 23.62 -0.10
C SER A 254 3.69 22.69 1.06
N ALA A 255 4.63 21.84 1.46
CA ALA A 255 4.46 20.97 2.60
C ALA A 255 4.25 21.73 3.93
N GLU A 256 4.80 22.94 4.03
CA GLU A 256 4.73 23.82 5.20
C GLU A 256 3.35 24.46 5.39
N ASP A 257 2.59 24.62 4.30
CA ASP A 257 1.25 25.19 4.34
C ASP A 257 0.17 24.17 4.74
N ARG A 258 0.53 22.88 4.85
CA ARG A 258 -0.42 21.82 5.21
C ARG A 258 -0.64 21.76 6.71
N PRO A 259 -1.90 21.49 7.14
CA PRO A 259 -2.22 21.38 8.56
C PRO A 259 -1.52 20.15 9.19
N SER A 260 -1.32 20.17 10.50
CA SER A 260 -0.95 18.97 11.24
C SER A 260 -2.09 17.95 11.24
N LEU A 261 -1.80 16.65 11.44
CA LEU A 261 -2.84 15.63 11.57
C LEU A 261 -3.79 15.90 12.75
N THR A 262 -3.31 16.55 13.81
CA THR A 262 -4.14 16.99 14.93
C THR A 262 -5.15 18.05 14.48
N ASP A 263 -4.73 19.03 13.68
CA ASP A 263 -5.61 20.06 13.13
C ASP A 263 -6.62 19.45 12.15
N VAL A 264 -6.22 18.47 11.34
CA VAL A 264 -7.14 17.71 10.47
C VAL A 264 -8.24 17.03 11.29
N VAL A 265 -7.89 16.35 12.40
CA VAL A 265 -8.88 15.74 13.31
C VAL A 265 -9.82 16.79 13.86
N GLN A 266 -9.31 17.94 14.27
CA GLN A 266 -10.12 19.03 14.84
C GLN A 266 -11.08 19.64 13.81
N GLN A 267 -10.61 19.89 12.59
CA GLN A 267 -11.45 20.44 11.51
C GLN A 267 -12.52 19.43 11.08
N CYS A 268 -12.16 18.15 10.91
CA CYS A 268 -13.17 17.09 10.67
C CYS A 268 -14.22 17.02 11.78
N ARG A 269 -13.80 17.14 13.03
CA ARG A 269 -14.71 17.17 14.18
C ARG A 269 -15.66 18.37 14.10
N SER A 270 -15.16 19.56 13.77
CA SER A 270 -15.97 20.77 13.61
C SER A 270 -17.04 20.60 12.53
N VAL A 271 -16.70 20.00 11.38
CA VAL A 271 -17.65 19.67 10.30
C VAL A 271 -18.75 18.73 10.80
N ILE A 272 -18.40 17.69 11.56
CA ILE A 272 -19.36 16.74 12.13
C ILE A 272 -20.29 17.41 13.14
N GLU A 273 -19.73 18.23 14.03
CA GLU A 273 -20.47 18.94 15.09
C GLU A 273 -21.42 20.02 14.51
N ALA A 274 -20.99 20.71 13.45
CA ALA A 274 -21.84 21.67 12.71
C ALA A 274 -23.10 21.02 12.10
N GLN A 275 -23.03 19.71 11.80
CA GLN A 275 -24.20 18.92 11.35
C GLN A 275 -24.98 18.26 12.52
N GLY A 276 -24.76 18.72 13.76
CA GLY A 276 -25.49 18.27 14.95
C GLY A 276 -25.14 16.86 15.44
N MET A 277 -23.99 16.30 15.00
CA MET A 277 -23.55 14.96 15.38
C MET A 277 -22.33 14.99 16.31
N LYS A 278 -22.22 13.98 17.19
CA LYS A 278 -20.97 13.70 17.91
C LYS A 278 -20.06 12.82 17.04
N ILE A 279 -18.75 12.99 17.15
CA ILE A 279 -17.76 12.20 16.38
C ILE A 279 -17.95 10.69 16.54
N ALA A 280 -18.24 10.21 17.75
CA ALA A 280 -18.50 8.79 17.98
C ALA A 280 -19.77 8.28 17.26
N GLN A 281 -20.75 9.14 17.07
CA GLN A 281 -21.97 8.82 16.30
C GLN A 281 -21.67 8.78 14.80
N ALA A 282 -20.91 9.76 14.27
CA ALA A 282 -20.49 9.78 12.87
C ALA A 282 -19.63 8.55 12.53
N ARG A 283 -18.70 8.15 13.42
CA ARG A 283 -17.89 6.92 13.27
C ARG A 283 -18.77 5.67 13.18
N ARG A 284 -19.76 5.50 14.05
CA ARG A 284 -20.70 4.37 13.98
C ARG A 284 -21.52 4.41 12.70
N ARG A 285 -21.96 5.60 12.27
CA ARG A 285 -22.74 5.78 11.05
C ARG A 285 -21.93 5.44 9.80
N LEU A 286 -20.66 5.81 9.75
CA LEU A 286 -19.74 5.41 8.67
C LEU A 286 -19.64 3.88 8.59
N THR A 287 -19.36 3.21 9.71
CA THR A 287 -19.25 1.74 9.74
C THR A 287 -20.57 1.07 9.33
N ALA A 288 -21.71 1.57 9.80
CA ALA A 288 -23.04 1.02 9.43
C ALA A 288 -23.36 1.26 7.94
N HIS A 289 -23.02 2.44 7.40
CA HIS A 289 -23.20 2.78 5.98
C HIS A 289 -22.45 1.81 5.09
N THR A 290 -21.15 1.62 5.36
CA THR A 290 -20.29 0.73 4.56
C THR A 290 -20.66 -0.75 4.73
N ALA A 291 -21.15 -1.17 5.92
CA ALA A 291 -21.63 -2.54 6.14
C ALA A 291 -22.99 -2.79 5.45
N GLY A 292 -23.92 -1.84 5.49
CA GLY A 292 -25.23 -1.98 4.84
C GLY A 292 -25.14 -2.10 3.32
N GLN A 293 -24.20 -1.41 2.71
CA GLN A 293 -23.97 -1.50 1.26
C GLN A 293 -23.32 -2.84 0.84
N ARG A 294 -22.54 -3.47 1.73
CA ARG A 294 -22.01 -4.82 1.47
C ARG A 294 -23.13 -5.87 1.32
N HIS A 295 -24.16 -5.79 2.13
CA HIS A 295 -25.29 -6.70 2.04
C HIS A 295 -26.18 -6.47 0.80
N ARG A 296 -26.23 -5.24 0.27
CA ARG A 296 -26.97 -4.93 -0.97
C ARG A 296 -26.24 -5.37 -2.24
N ALA A 297 -24.91 -5.41 -2.22
CA ALA A 297 -24.08 -5.80 -3.37
C ALA A 297 -23.89 -7.32 -3.50
N ALA A 298 -24.30 -8.13 -2.53
CA ALA A 298 -24.37 -9.56 -2.68
C ALA A 298 -25.49 -9.88 -3.71
N PRO A 299 -25.19 -10.67 -4.79
CA PRO A 299 -26.24 -11.07 -5.72
C PRO A 299 -27.33 -11.77 -4.93
N ALA A 300 -28.59 -11.38 -5.18
CA ALA A 300 -29.73 -12.13 -4.70
C ALA A 300 -29.58 -13.56 -5.25
N ASP A 301 -29.60 -14.55 -4.38
CA ASP A 301 -29.67 -15.95 -4.73
C ASP A 301 -30.88 -16.15 -5.64
N GLY A 302 -30.66 -16.25 -6.95
CA GLY A 302 -31.73 -16.36 -7.93
C GLY A 302 -31.31 -16.20 -9.39
N ALA A 303 -30.01 -16.26 -9.72
CA ALA A 303 -29.62 -16.43 -11.11
C ALA A 303 -29.94 -17.87 -11.56
N PRO A 304 -30.70 -18.07 -12.67
CA PRO A 304 -30.98 -19.41 -13.16
C PRO A 304 -29.65 -20.08 -13.53
N THR A 305 -29.38 -21.22 -12.92
CA THR A 305 -28.30 -22.12 -13.30
C THR A 305 -28.56 -22.58 -14.73
N VAL A 306 -27.81 -22.02 -15.67
CA VAL A 306 -27.71 -22.62 -17.00
C VAL A 306 -26.99 -23.96 -16.82
N PRO A 307 -27.57 -25.09 -17.18
CA PRO A 307 -26.90 -26.38 -17.05
C PRO A 307 -25.70 -26.41 -17.97
N TRP A 308 -24.53 -26.77 -17.40
CA TRP A 308 -23.31 -27.05 -18.16
C TRP A 308 -23.60 -28.21 -19.13
N PRO A 309 -23.28 -28.09 -20.43
CA PRO A 309 -23.43 -29.23 -21.36
C PRO A 309 -22.49 -30.35 -20.91
N ALA A 310 -23.04 -31.54 -20.80
CA ALA A 310 -22.29 -32.75 -20.49
C ALA A 310 -21.17 -32.99 -21.52
N PRO A 311 -20.01 -33.55 -21.10
CA PRO A 311 -18.94 -33.87 -22.05
C PRO A 311 -19.41 -34.89 -23.04
N ALA A 312 -19.20 -34.58 -24.32
CA ALA A 312 -19.46 -35.52 -25.42
C ALA A 312 -18.48 -36.70 -25.27
N SER A 313 -19.08 -37.90 -25.34
CA SER A 313 -18.39 -39.19 -25.33
C SER A 313 -17.44 -39.33 -26.53
N ASP A 314 -16.20 -39.71 -26.25
CA ASP A 314 -15.20 -40.13 -27.21
C ASP A 314 -15.66 -41.27 -28.09
N THR A 315 -15.57 -41.07 -29.40
CA THR A 315 -15.45 -42.14 -30.37
C THR A 315 -14.39 -41.77 -31.39
N PRO A 316 -13.38 -42.61 -31.63
CA PRO A 316 -12.30 -42.27 -32.55
C PRO A 316 -12.75 -42.55 -34.01
N ALA A 317 -12.65 -41.53 -34.85
CA ALA A 317 -12.71 -41.71 -36.30
C ALA A 317 -11.31 -41.41 -36.90
N THR A 318 -10.73 -42.50 -37.36
CA THR A 318 -9.60 -42.57 -38.26
C THR A 318 -10.06 -42.21 -39.68
N GLU A 319 -9.48 -41.18 -40.29
CA GLU A 319 -9.47 -41.06 -41.79
C GLU A 319 -8.33 -40.11 -42.21
N ILE A 320 -7.26 -40.68 -42.70
CA ILE A 320 -6.60 -40.67 -44.02
C ILE A 320 -6.49 -39.28 -44.68
N LEU A 321 -5.18 -38.87 -44.82
CA LEU A 321 -4.69 -37.81 -45.71
C LEU A 321 -5.06 -38.09 -47.21
N PRO A 322 -5.09 -37.03 -48.04
CA PRO A 322 -4.13 -37.02 -49.13
C PRO A 322 -3.27 -35.75 -49.25
N ALA A 323 -2.12 -36.04 -49.80
CA ALA A 323 -1.04 -35.14 -50.12
C ALA A 323 -1.28 -34.26 -51.36
N HIS A 324 -0.35 -33.31 -51.53
CA HIS A 324 0.01 -32.51 -52.70
C HIS A 324 -0.69 -31.17 -52.91
N LEU A 325 0.10 -30.11 -52.79
CA LEU A 325 0.50 -29.28 -53.92
C LEU A 325 1.58 -28.29 -53.51
N GLU A 326 2.76 -28.54 -54.04
CA GLU A 326 3.86 -27.60 -54.18
C GLU A 326 3.50 -26.49 -55.15
N THR A 327 4.01 -25.26 -54.97
CA THR A 327 4.58 -24.39 -56.00
C THR A 327 5.06 -23.08 -55.40
N PRO A 328 5.97 -22.32 -56.10
CA PRO A 328 7.34 -22.08 -55.65
C PRO A 328 7.60 -20.59 -55.35
N LEU A 329 8.77 -20.38 -54.73
CA LEU A 329 9.43 -19.07 -54.51
C LEU A 329 9.85 -18.46 -55.88
N PRO A 330 9.95 -17.13 -56.01
CA PRO A 330 10.96 -16.52 -56.83
C PRO A 330 12.08 -15.92 -56.00
N ASP A 331 13.31 -16.28 -56.45
CA ASP A 331 14.56 -15.60 -56.22
C ASP A 331 14.46 -14.12 -56.64
N ASP A 332 15.11 -13.24 -55.87
CA ASP A 332 16.13 -12.32 -56.37
C ASP A 332 16.60 -11.40 -55.21
N ALA A 333 17.86 -11.55 -54.89
CA ALA A 333 18.66 -10.57 -54.17
C ALA A 333 19.17 -9.47 -55.14
N PRO A 334 19.54 -8.28 -54.66
CA PRO A 334 20.96 -8.14 -54.42
C PRO A 334 21.37 -7.37 -53.15
N THR A 335 22.43 -7.88 -52.61
CA THR A 335 23.41 -7.34 -51.69
C THR A 335 23.81 -5.91 -52.02
N THR A 336 23.71 -4.97 -51.09
CA THR A 336 24.66 -3.85 -50.97
C THR A 336 24.85 -3.48 -49.52
N SER A 337 26.05 -3.76 -49.01
CA SER A 337 26.58 -3.18 -47.77
C SER A 337 26.96 -1.73 -48.01
N PRO A 338 26.74 -0.80 -47.10
CA PRO A 338 27.51 0.41 -47.06
C PRO A 338 28.61 0.33 -45.98
N THR A 339 29.76 0.64 -46.45
CA THR A 339 31.05 0.94 -45.86
C THR A 339 30.98 1.86 -44.63
N LEU A 340 31.71 1.45 -43.60
CA LEU A 340 32.08 2.29 -42.45
C LEU A 340 32.95 3.46 -42.95
N VAL A 341 32.53 4.67 -42.64
CA VAL A 341 33.35 5.86 -42.69
C VAL A 341 33.73 6.23 -41.27
N GLU A 342 35.00 6.07 -40.95
CA GLU A 342 35.64 6.65 -39.76
C GLU A 342 35.72 8.15 -39.91
N THR A 343 35.32 8.87 -38.88
CA THR A 343 35.66 10.29 -38.67
C THR A 343 36.38 10.44 -37.33
N PRO A 344 37.47 11.21 -37.26
CA PRO A 344 38.36 11.27 -36.13
C PRO A 344 37.81 12.17 -34.99
N GLY A 345 38.03 11.75 -33.75
CA GLY A 345 37.71 12.49 -32.55
C GLY A 345 38.58 13.71 -32.31
N PRO A 346 38.10 14.70 -31.61
CA PRO A 346 38.92 15.81 -31.16
C PRO A 346 39.59 15.54 -29.81
N ALA A 347 40.79 16.10 -29.73
CA ALA A 347 41.82 15.99 -28.72
C ALA A 347 41.39 16.41 -27.28
N GLU A 348 41.95 15.74 -26.29
CA GLU A 348 42.06 16.16 -24.90
C GLU A 348 42.79 17.49 -24.76
N PRO A 349 42.38 18.35 -23.83
CA PRO A 349 43.30 19.35 -23.28
C PRO A 349 43.86 18.95 -21.91
N ALA A 350 45.13 19.21 -21.80
CA ALA A 350 46.05 18.95 -20.70
C ALA A 350 45.63 19.47 -19.35
N VAL A 351 46.01 18.69 -18.32
CA VAL A 351 46.03 18.99 -16.88
C VAL A 351 47.17 19.97 -16.55
N PRO A 352 46.98 21.01 -15.80
CA PRO A 352 48.10 21.61 -15.03
C PRO A 352 48.09 21.14 -13.57
N ASP A 353 49.22 20.59 -13.24
CA ASP A 353 49.74 20.30 -11.90
C ASP A 353 49.82 21.58 -11.08
N SER A 354 49.34 21.57 -9.85
CA SER A 354 49.65 22.57 -8.81
C SER A 354 49.58 21.95 -7.44
N THR A 355 50.73 21.70 -6.95
CA THR A 355 51.19 21.40 -5.58
C THR A 355 50.72 22.38 -4.49
N ARG A 356 50.60 21.85 -3.24
CA ARG A 356 50.71 22.48 -1.91
C ARG A 356 49.46 23.22 -1.42
N THR A 357 48.98 23.02 -0.20
CA THR A 357 49.63 23.07 1.13
C THR A 357 48.54 22.69 2.16
N ALA A 358 48.85 21.85 3.12
CA ALA A 358 48.06 21.59 4.30
C ALA A 358 48.27 22.71 5.36
N PRO A 359 47.26 23.09 6.12
CA PRO A 359 47.45 23.83 7.37
C PRO A 359 47.38 22.92 8.63
N PRO A 360 48.01 23.35 9.75
CA PRO A 360 48.32 22.50 10.87
C PRO A 360 47.21 22.40 11.93
N ALA A 361 47.27 21.32 12.71
CA ALA A 361 46.48 21.08 13.89
C ALA A 361 46.74 22.08 15.03
N PRO A 362 45.78 22.45 15.86
CA PRO A 362 46.03 23.13 17.10
C PRO A 362 46.25 22.16 18.28
N GLN A 363 47.23 22.51 19.06
CA GLN A 363 47.72 21.85 20.25
C GLN A 363 46.80 21.99 21.47
N ASP A 364 46.83 20.93 22.21
CA ASP A 364 46.61 20.72 23.64
C ASP A 364 46.78 21.93 24.55
N ARG A 365 45.84 22.14 25.49
CA ARG A 365 46.08 22.75 26.80
C ARG A 365 45.21 22.06 27.86
N SER A 366 45.90 21.31 28.67
CA SER A 366 45.55 20.79 29.98
C SER A 366 45.31 21.90 31.02
N GLU A 367 44.39 21.60 31.93
CA GLU A 367 44.33 21.91 33.36
C GLU A 367 42.88 21.79 33.81
N GLY A 368 42.43 21.06 34.79
CA GLY A 368 42.97 20.70 36.06
C GLY A 368 41.80 20.57 37.03
N SER A 369 41.70 19.45 37.72
CA SER A 369 41.18 19.30 39.09
C SER A 369 39.67 19.44 39.38
N ARG A 370 38.97 18.42 39.75
CA ARG A 370 38.69 17.95 41.13
C ARG A 370 37.73 16.76 41.16
N ARG A 371 38.16 15.74 41.86
CA ARG A 371 37.35 14.58 42.30
C ARG A 371 36.35 15.05 43.37
N GLU A 372 35.08 14.62 43.19
CA GLU A 372 34.17 14.36 44.31
C GLU A 372 33.50 13.00 44.09
N GLN A 373 33.70 12.12 45.06
CA GLN A 373 33.02 10.81 45.15
C GLN A 373 31.66 11.02 45.80
N PRO A 374 30.58 10.37 45.32
CA PRO A 374 29.39 10.17 46.14
C PRO A 374 29.39 8.79 46.78
N ALA A 375 28.89 8.74 48.00
CA ALA A 375 28.70 7.59 48.88
C ALA A 375 27.70 6.54 48.39
N PRO A 376 27.71 5.30 48.94
CA PRO A 376 26.96 4.16 48.43
C PRO A 376 25.47 4.24 48.80
N GLY A 377 24.60 4.21 47.79
CA GLY A 377 23.15 4.11 47.92
C GLY A 377 22.66 2.66 47.98
N ARG A 378 21.64 2.44 48.77
CA ARG A 378 20.90 1.21 49.10
C ARG A 378 20.48 0.39 47.85
N PRO A 379 20.36 -0.94 47.97
CA PRO A 379 19.87 -1.79 46.90
C PRO A 379 18.36 -1.59 46.61
N PRO A 380 17.93 -1.67 45.34
CA PRO A 380 16.53 -1.50 45.01
C PRO A 380 15.72 -2.77 45.38
N THR A 381 14.58 -2.52 45.97
CA THR A 381 13.54 -3.46 46.33
C THR A 381 13.05 -4.25 45.07
N ALA A 382 13.00 -5.56 45.22
CA ALA A 382 12.51 -6.48 44.20
C ALA A 382 11.06 -6.12 43.75
N LEU A 383 10.90 -5.77 42.49
CA LEU A 383 9.59 -5.66 41.83
C LEU A 383 9.01 -7.08 41.65
N ARG A 384 7.87 -7.30 42.29
CA ARG A 384 7.00 -8.48 42.09
C ARG A 384 6.67 -8.60 40.60
N ARG A 385 6.93 -9.79 40.04
CA ARG A 385 6.36 -10.20 38.74
C ARG A 385 4.84 -10.21 38.83
N PRO A 386 4.13 -9.63 37.83
CA PRO A 386 2.71 -9.85 37.68
C PRO A 386 2.50 -11.30 37.24
N THR A 387 1.64 -12.00 37.91
CA THR A 387 1.11 -13.32 37.53
C THR A 387 0.44 -13.24 36.16
N GLU A 388 0.80 -14.16 35.28
CA GLU A 388 0.20 -14.39 33.97
C GLU A 388 -1.33 -14.53 34.11
N GLY A 389 -2.04 -13.51 33.64
CA GLY A 389 -3.46 -13.57 33.34
C GLY A 389 -3.61 -13.93 31.88
N THR A 390 -4.11 -15.13 31.63
CA THR A 390 -4.51 -15.66 30.31
C THR A 390 -5.34 -14.63 29.54
N PRO A 391 -4.98 -14.24 28.31
CA PRO A 391 -5.79 -13.33 27.50
C PRO A 391 -7.07 -14.05 27.11
N THR A 392 -8.19 -13.49 27.55
CA THR A 392 -9.54 -14.01 27.33
C THR A 392 -9.97 -13.90 25.87
N LEU A 393 -10.37 -15.01 25.36
CA LEU A 393 -11.01 -15.49 24.12
C LEU A 393 -12.11 -14.60 23.46
N ARG A 394 -12.05 -13.30 23.43
CA ARG A 394 -13.09 -12.49 22.74
C ARG A 394 -12.89 -12.30 21.24
N HIS A 395 -11.71 -12.56 20.72
CA HIS A 395 -11.42 -12.42 19.26
C HIS A 395 -11.68 -13.69 18.45
N SER A 396 -11.76 -14.86 19.09
CA SER A 396 -11.89 -16.15 18.40
C SER A 396 -13.24 -16.43 17.73
N VAL A 397 -14.33 -15.78 18.18
CA VAL A 397 -15.69 -16.09 17.68
C VAL A 397 -15.91 -15.53 16.27
N GLN A 398 -15.34 -14.39 15.96
CA GLN A 398 -15.48 -13.76 14.63
C GLN A 398 -14.58 -14.45 13.59
N ALA A 399 -13.36 -14.79 13.99
CA ALA A 399 -12.44 -15.57 13.16
C ALA A 399 -13.00 -16.95 12.85
N ARG A 400 -13.53 -17.67 13.84
CA ARG A 400 -14.23 -18.96 13.65
C ARG A 400 -15.40 -18.84 12.67
N ARG A 401 -16.24 -17.81 12.79
CA ARG A 401 -17.35 -17.60 11.87
C ARG A 401 -16.88 -17.30 10.44
N THR A 402 -15.77 -16.58 10.29
CA THR A 402 -15.19 -16.30 8.96
C THR A 402 -14.58 -17.56 8.37
N ALA A 403 -13.83 -18.33 9.14
CA ALA A 403 -13.28 -19.63 8.72
C ALA A 403 -14.39 -20.64 8.40
N GLU A 404 -15.45 -20.73 9.20
CA GLU A 404 -16.62 -21.60 8.91
C GLU A 404 -17.34 -21.19 7.64
N ARG A 405 -17.56 -19.89 7.38
CA ARG A 405 -18.12 -19.40 6.13
C ARG A 405 -17.25 -19.74 4.92
N LEU A 406 -15.94 -19.59 5.08
CA LEU A 406 -14.98 -19.91 4.03
C LEU A 406 -14.93 -21.42 3.77
N ARG A 407 -14.87 -22.25 4.81
CA ARG A 407 -14.94 -23.72 4.67
C ARG A 407 -16.26 -24.18 4.03
N ALA A 408 -17.40 -23.61 4.43
CA ALA A 408 -18.70 -23.89 3.82
C ALA A 408 -18.76 -23.46 2.35
N ALA A 409 -18.19 -22.30 2.01
CA ALA A 409 -18.12 -21.83 0.63
C ALA A 409 -17.19 -22.70 -0.24
N TYR A 410 -16.11 -23.24 0.35
CA TYR A 410 -15.20 -24.17 -0.34
C TYR A 410 -15.80 -25.57 -0.46
N ALA A 411 -16.40 -26.11 0.60
CA ALA A 411 -17.08 -27.42 0.56
C ALA A 411 -18.24 -27.48 -0.46
N ALA A 412 -18.91 -26.35 -0.68
CA ALA A 412 -19.96 -26.23 -1.70
C ALA A 412 -19.43 -26.16 -3.14
N LYS A 413 -18.12 -25.97 -3.34
CA LYS A 413 -17.46 -25.81 -4.65
C LYS A 413 -16.46 -26.91 -5.00
N ALA A 414 -16.19 -27.86 -4.10
CA ALA A 414 -15.33 -28.98 -4.38
C ALA A 414 -16.14 -30.04 -5.16
N PRO A 415 -15.81 -30.35 -6.42
CA PRO A 415 -16.35 -31.53 -7.06
C PRO A 415 -15.74 -32.76 -6.42
N PHE A 416 -16.57 -33.73 -6.04
CA PHE A 416 -16.15 -35.08 -5.73
C PHE A 416 -15.58 -35.76 -6.96
#